data_dcd968be5c948acb40f6898149fb4fd5
#
_entry.id   dcd968be5c948acb40f6898149fb4fd5
#
_cell.length_a   1.000
_cell.length_b   1.000
_cell.length_c   1.000
_cell.angle_alpha   90.00
_cell.angle_beta   90.00
_cell.angle_gamma   90.00
#
_symmetry.space_group_name_H-M   'P 1'
#
loop_
_entity.id
_entity.type
_entity.pdbx_description
1 polymer ?
#
loop_
_entity_poly.entity_id
_entity_poly.type
_entity_poly.pdbx_seq_one_letter_code
_entity_poly.pdbx_strand_id
1 'polypeptide(L)'
;MKAVFTLLFSLVFFVSFGQTFELNPKTKKYEQKGEIVFENTPKEDLYKIATGWIKHGYKDLRHEVKKRNSEAGVIKIKGNYRTDLLVKKGMIGHNLTFTVSDNKISYIITDFEYFSTKSGRIKFESKKLPSKRKLIQEAKKNISAKLSMLKNE
;
A
#
# COMPACT_ATOMS: atom_id res chain seq x y z
N MET A 1 42.78 27.60 26.67
CA MET A 1 41.66 27.67 25.71
C MET A 1 41.05 26.27 25.58
N LYS A 2 39.86 26.03 26.15
CA LYS A 2 39.17 24.75 26.11
C LYS A 2 38.14 24.84 24.99
N ALA A 3 38.36 24.11 23.90
CA ALA A 3 37.39 23.98 22.82
C ALA A 3 36.24 23.03 23.28
N VAL A 4 35.06 23.58 23.49
CA VAL A 4 33.84 22.81 23.75
C VAL A 4 33.29 22.35 22.39
N PHE A 5 33.49 21.05 22.11
CA PHE A 5 32.93 20.41 20.93
C PHE A 5 31.49 20.07 21.24
N THR A 6 30.59 20.94 20.82
CA THR A 6 29.13 20.69 20.92
C THR A 6 28.74 19.73 19.84
N LEU A 7 28.62 18.45 20.19
CA LEU A 7 28.07 17.39 19.34
C LEU A 7 26.57 17.60 19.22
N LEU A 8 26.15 18.21 18.13
CA LEU A 8 24.71 18.36 17.78
C LEU A 8 24.20 16.97 17.38
N PHE A 9 23.65 16.25 18.35
CA PHE A 9 22.99 14.97 18.11
C PHE A 9 21.64 15.25 17.43
N SER A 10 21.65 15.19 16.10
CA SER A 10 20.46 15.27 15.26
C SER A 10 19.59 14.07 15.53
N LEU A 11 18.60 14.23 16.42
CA LEU A 11 17.61 13.20 16.76
C LEU A 11 16.67 13.04 15.57
N VAL A 12 17.00 12.15 14.65
CA VAL A 12 16.11 11.76 13.56
C VAL A 12 14.97 10.96 14.17
N PHE A 13 13.85 11.62 14.44
CA PHE A 13 12.61 10.96 14.81
C PHE A 13 12.10 10.19 13.59
N PHE A 14 12.44 8.90 13.50
CA PHE A 14 11.74 7.96 12.65
C PHE A 14 10.34 7.76 13.24
N VAL A 15 9.39 8.58 12.83
CA VAL A 15 7.98 8.29 13.08
C VAL A 15 7.61 7.12 12.15
N SER A 16 7.83 5.91 12.65
CA SER A 16 7.32 4.71 12.02
C SER A 16 5.81 4.70 12.19
N PHE A 17 5.08 5.30 11.25
CA PHE A 17 3.63 5.14 11.20
C PHE A 17 3.33 3.68 10.90
N GLY A 18 2.82 2.97 11.92
CA GLY A 18 2.51 1.57 11.85
C GLY A 18 1.52 1.30 10.70
N GLN A 19 1.96 0.49 9.74
CA GLN A 19 1.08 -0.04 8.71
C GLN A 19 0.10 -1.00 9.40
N THR A 20 -1.15 -0.59 9.55
CA THR A 20 -2.19 -1.44 10.14
C THR A 20 -2.92 -2.18 9.02
N PHE A 21 -2.95 -3.52 9.12
CA PHE A 21 -3.82 -4.37 8.31
C PHE A 21 -4.85 -4.98 9.24
N GLU A 22 -6.06 -4.46 9.20
CA GLU A 22 -7.11 -4.84 10.14
C GLU A 22 -8.52 -4.81 9.50
N LEU A 23 -9.46 -5.45 10.18
CA LEU A 23 -10.88 -5.37 9.82
C LEU A 23 -11.45 -4.05 10.34
N ASN A 24 -11.80 -3.14 9.44
CA ASN A 24 -12.43 -1.88 9.81
C ASN A 24 -13.84 -2.14 10.40
N PRO A 25 -14.11 -1.74 11.64
CA PRO A 25 -15.37 -2.03 12.31
C PRO A 25 -16.59 -1.34 11.68
N LYS A 26 -16.36 -0.21 10.98
CA LYS A 26 -17.43 0.55 10.31
C LYS A 26 -17.76 -0.02 8.93
N THR A 27 -16.74 -0.24 8.10
CA THR A 27 -16.93 -0.73 6.73
C THR A 27 -17.06 -2.25 6.65
N LYS A 28 -16.68 -2.97 7.71
CA LYS A 28 -16.59 -4.43 7.77
C LYS A 28 -15.67 -5.03 6.69
N LYS A 29 -14.69 -4.23 6.21
CA LYS A 29 -13.71 -4.64 5.22
C LYS A 29 -12.32 -4.71 5.82
N TYR A 30 -11.49 -5.62 5.31
CA TYR A 30 -10.07 -5.57 5.60
C TYR A 30 -9.44 -4.38 4.89
N GLU A 31 -8.68 -3.60 5.65
CA GLU A 31 -8.00 -2.40 5.17
C GLU A 31 -6.53 -2.41 5.60
N GLN A 32 -5.67 -1.98 4.69
CA GLN A 32 -4.30 -1.60 5.01
C GLN A 32 -4.16 -0.12 4.72
N LYS A 33 -3.81 0.65 5.73
CA LYS A 33 -3.66 2.11 5.62
C LYS A 33 -2.37 2.57 6.26
N GLY A 34 -1.89 3.70 5.80
CA GLY A 34 -0.70 4.34 6.37
C GLY A 34 -0.35 5.60 5.61
N GLU A 35 0.76 6.16 5.99
CA GLU A 35 1.31 7.37 5.42
C GLU A 35 2.81 7.20 5.16
N ILE A 36 3.29 7.83 4.12
CA ILE A 36 4.72 7.93 3.78
C ILE A 36 5.06 9.39 3.76
N VAL A 37 5.97 9.79 4.64
CA VAL A 37 6.41 11.18 4.79
C VAL A 37 7.67 11.40 3.97
N PHE A 38 7.71 12.52 3.27
CA PHE A 38 8.82 13.04 2.49
C PHE A 38 9.18 14.42 3.01
N GLU A 39 10.45 14.72 3.11
CA GLU A 39 10.88 16.05 3.57
C GLU A 39 10.93 17.03 2.40
N ASN A 40 10.39 18.23 2.62
CA ASN A 40 10.46 19.36 1.68
C ASN A 40 10.06 19.03 0.23
N THR A 41 9.08 18.16 0.05
CA THR A 41 8.66 17.69 -1.27
C THR A 41 7.24 18.19 -1.59
N PRO A 42 7.07 19.02 -2.62
CA PRO A 42 5.75 19.53 -3.02
C PRO A 42 4.83 18.41 -3.51
N LYS A 43 3.53 18.63 -3.37
CA LYS A 43 2.48 17.71 -3.81
C LYS A 43 2.63 17.27 -5.27
N GLU A 44 2.97 18.19 -6.16
CA GLU A 44 3.11 17.91 -7.60
C GLU A 44 4.21 16.87 -7.87
N ASP A 45 5.32 16.96 -7.17
CA ASP A 45 6.44 16.03 -7.32
C ASP A 45 6.11 14.69 -6.68
N LEU A 46 5.46 14.69 -5.51
CA LEU A 46 4.95 13.47 -4.89
C LEU A 46 3.89 12.77 -5.76
N TYR A 47 3.08 13.53 -6.48
CA TYR A 47 2.11 12.97 -7.42
C TYR A 47 2.79 12.27 -8.60
N LYS A 48 3.91 12.84 -9.11
CA LYS A 48 4.74 12.20 -10.15
C LYS A 48 5.38 10.92 -9.62
N ILE A 49 5.97 10.97 -8.41
CA ILE A 49 6.54 9.81 -7.72
C ILE A 49 5.49 8.70 -7.58
N ALA A 50 4.31 9.00 -7.04
CA ALA A 50 3.22 8.03 -6.89
C ALA A 50 2.79 7.42 -8.24
N THR A 51 2.74 8.25 -9.30
CA THR A 51 2.39 7.78 -10.65
C THR A 51 3.49 6.90 -11.25
N GLY A 52 4.75 7.25 -11.06
CA GLY A 52 5.92 6.46 -11.46
C GLY A 52 5.93 5.10 -10.76
N TRP A 53 5.78 5.10 -9.45
CA TRP A 53 5.70 3.88 -8.65
C TRP A 53 4.59 2.94 -9.13
N ILE A 54 3.40 3.47 -9.47
CA ILE A 54 2.32 2.65 -10.01
C ILE A 54 2.75 1.97 -11.32
N LYS A 55 3.43 2.68 -12.21
CA LYS A 55 3.91 2.11 -13.47
C LYS A 55 4.95 1.01 -13.27
N HIS A 56 5.86 1.17 -12.31
CA HIS A 56 6.95 0.23 -12.04
C HIS A 56 6.55 -0.84 -11.03
N GLY A 57 5.92 -0.47 -9.93
CA GLY A 57 5.56 -1.37 -8.84
C GLY A 57 4.45 -2.36 -9.18
N TYR A 58 3.63 -2.04 -10.19
CA TYR A 58 2.62 -2.91 -10.76
C TYR A 58 3.00 -3.48 -12.13
N LYS A 59 4.30 -3.49 -12.46
CA LYS A 59 4.83 -3.94 -13.75
C LYS A 59 4.39 -5.37 -14.11
N ASP A 60 4.42 -6.25 -13.12
CA ASP A 60 4.04 -7.65 -13.28
C ASP A 60 2.60 -7.94 -12.85
N LEU A 61 1.83 -6.90 -12.53
CA LEU A 61 0.48 -6.99 -12.05
C LEU A 61 -0.47 -6.41 -13.10
N ARG A 62 -1.58 -7.09 -13.27
CA ARG A 62 -2.69 -6.49 -14.00
C ARG A 62 -3.31 -5.41 -13.13
N HIS A 63 -3.19 -4.16 -13.54
CA HIS A 63 -3.79 -3.03 -12.84
C HIS A 63 -4.68 -2.22 -13.77
N GLU A 64 -5.67 -1.59 -13.17
CA GLU A 64 -6.58 -0.69 -13.85
C GLU A 64 -6.65 0.63 -13.08
N VAL A 65 -6.24 1.71 -13.74
CA VAL A 65 -6.39 3.05 -13.15
C VAL A 65 -7.85 3.45 -13.23
N LYS A 66 -8.50 3.56 -12.08
CA LYS A 66 -9.93 3.91 -11.98
C LYS A 66 -10.18 5.41 -11.94
N LYS A 67 -9.24 6.16 -11.34
CA LYS A 67 -9.35 7.61 -11.21
C LYS A 67 -7.98 8.25 -11.05
N ARG A 68 -7.76 9.35 -11.74
CA ARG A 68 -6.65 10.29 -11.52
C ARG A 68 -7.20 11.68 -11.39
N ASN A 69 -6.82 12.40 -10.34
CA ASN A 69 -7.14 13.80 -10.14
C ASN A 69 -5.93 14.46 -9.48
N SER A 70 -5.12 15.15 -10.28
CA SER A 70 -3.90 15.82 -9.82
C SER A 70 -4.21 17.00 -8.92
N GLU A 71 -5.28 17.77 -9.20
CA GLU A 71 -5.69 18.91 -8.37
C GLU A 71 -6.07 18.44 -6.95
N ALA A 72 -6.86 17.38 -6.84
CA ALA A 72 -7.21 16.76 -5.55
C ALA A 72 -6.08 15.89 -4.98
N GLY A 73 -5.02 15.60 -5.73
CA GLY A 73 -3.95 14.69 -5.32
C GLY A 73 -4.40 13.23 -5.16
N VAL A 74 -5.45 12.79 -5.87
CA VAL A 74 -6.02 11.45 -5.68
C VAL A 74 -5.75 10.55 -6.87
N ILE A 75 -5.25 9.33 -6.58
CA ILE A 75 -5.08 8.26 -7.56
C ILE A 75 -5.75 7.01 -7.01
N LYS A 76 -6.65 6.40 -7.80
CA LYS A 76 -7.31 5.13 -7.47
C LYS A 76 -6.99 4.09 -8.52
N ILE A 77 -6.52 2.93 -8.07
CA ILE A 77 -6.24 1.79 -8.93
C ILE A 77 -6.89 0.53 -8.38
N LYS A 78 -7.23 -0.37 -9.28
CA LYS A 78 -7.55 -1.77 -8.98
C LYS A 78 -6.37 -2.61 -9.44
N GLY A 79 -5.74 -3.30 -8.50
CA GLY A 79 -4.59 -4.15 -8.76
C GLY A 79 -4.85 -5.60 -8.39
N ASN A 80 -4.04 -6.50 -8.92
CA ASN A 80 -4.02 -7.89 -8.50
C ASN A 80 -2.62 -8.49 -8.66
N TYR A 81 -2.31 -9.53 -7.90
CA TYR A 81 -1.07 -10.28 -7.99
C TYR A 81 -1.30 -11.78 -7.78
N ARG A 82 -0.39 -12.59 -8.27
CA ARG A 82 -0.46 -14.05 -8.12
C ARG A 82 -0.12 -14.47 -6.70
N THR A 83 -0.79 -15.51 -6.24
CA THR A 83 -0.48 -16.20 -4.99
C THR A 83 -0.35 -17.70 -5.22
N ASP A 84 0.69 -18.28 -4.65
CA ASP A 84 0.95 -19.72 -4.70
C ASP A 84 0.70 -20.40 -3.33
N LEU A 85 0.10 -19.69 -2.37
CA LEU A 85 -0.17 -20.20 -1.02
C LEU A 85 -1.14 -21.36 -0.97
N LEU A 86 -1.97 -21.51 -1.98
CA LEU A 86 -2.92 -22.60 -2.09
C LEU A 86 -2.43 -23.59 -3.14
N VAL A 87 -2.76 -24.87 -2.95
CA VAL A 87 -2.45 -25.96 -3.91
C VAL A 87 -2.84 -25.61 -5.36
N LYS A 88 -3.74 -24.67 -5.53
CA LYS A 88 -4.15 -24.12 -6.83
C LYS A 88 -3.74 -22.66 -6.93
N LYS A 89 -2.97 -22.35 -7.96
CA LYS A 89 -2.59 -20.98 -8.32
C LYS A 89 -3.82 -20.10 -8.37
N GLY A 90 -3.76 -18.97 -7.65
CA GLY A 90 -4.81 -17.97 -7.59
C GLY A 90 -4.25 -16.57 -7.70
N MET A 91 -5.13 -15.61 -7.54
CA MET A 91 -4.76 -14.19 -7.52
C MET A 91 -5.42 -13.50 -6.34
N ILE A 92 -4.74 -12.52 -5.77
CA ILE A 92 -5.29 -11.60 -4.79
C ILE A 92 -5.52 -10.27 -5.48
N GLY A 93 -6.77 -9.82 -5.49
CA GLY A 93 -7.16 -8.49 -5.98
C GLY A 93 -7.35 -7.52 -4.82
N HIS A 94 -7.18 -6.23 -5.10
CA HIS A 94 -7.38 -5.15 -4.14
C HIS A 94 -7.60 -3.81 -4.83
N ASN A 95 -8.16 -2.86 -4.10
CA ASN A 95 -8.22 -1.45 -4.50
C ASN A 95 -7.22 -0.65 -3.68
N LEU A 96 -6.41 0.18 -4.35
CA LEU A 96 -5.49 1.12 -3.72
C LEU A 96 -5.93 2.54 -4.03
N THR A 97 -6.00 3.38 -3.01
CA THR A 97 -6.20 4.83 -3.13
C THR A 97 -4.99 5.52 -2.52
N PHE A 98 -4.30 6.35 -3.31
CA PHE A 98 -3.36 7.33 -2.82
C PHE A 98 -4.06 8.68 -2.67
N THR A 99 -3.71 9.39 -1.59
CA THR A 99 -4.02 10.80 -1.39
C THR A 99 -2.71 11.52 -1.14
N VAL A 100 -2.34 12.38 -2.07
CA VAL A 100 -1.07 13.11 -2.10
C VAL A 100 -1.30 14.53 -1.62
N SER A 101 -0.52 14.98 -0.66
CA SER A 101 -0.42 16.34 -0.16
C SER A 101 1.05 16.75 -0.05
N ASP A 102 1.34 17.98 0.30
CA ASP A 102 2.71 18.41 0.54
C ASP A 102 3.36 17.52 1.61
N ASN A 103 4.57 17.08 1.33
CA ASN A 103 5.41 16.25 2.20
C ASN A 103 4.84 14.86 2.56
N LYS A 104 3.70 14.43 1.94
CA LYS A 104 3.05 13.20 2.37
C LYS A 104 2.24 12.51 1.28
N ILE A 105 2.36 11.17 1.23
CA ILE A 105 1.45 10.29 0.51
C ILE A 105 0.73 9.40 1.53
N SER A 106 -0.58 9.61 1.68
CA SER A 106 -1.44 8.71 2.45
C SER A 106 -2.00 7.63 1.53
N TYR A 107 -2.18 6.42 2.05
CA TYR A 107 -2.76 5.33 1.27
C TYR A 107 -3.79 4.54 2.06
N ILE A 108 -4.76 4.02 1.32
CA ILE A 108 -5.74 3.04 1.81
C ILE A 108 -5.83 1.93 0.76
N ILE A 109 -5.65 0.68 1.20
CA ILE A 109 -5.83 -0.51 0.38
C ILE A 109 -6.94 -1.33 0.99
N THR A 110 -7.93 -1.66 0.18
CA THR A 110 -9.18 -2.31 0.62
C THR A 110 -9.75 -3.22 -0.47
N ASP A 111 -10.93 -3.80 -0.22
CA ASP A 111 -11.62 -4.68 -1.15
C ASP A 111 -10.76 -5.88 -1.58
N PHE A 112 -10.08 -6.49 -0.61
CA PHE A 112 -9.29 -7.68 -0.86
C PHE A 112 -10.18 -8.86 -1.27
N GLU A 113 -9.83 -9.49 -2.39
CA GLU A 113 -10.50 -10.67 -2.89
C GLU A 113 -9.48 -11.72 -3.37
N TYR A 114 -9.77 -12.98 -3.08
CA TYR A 114 -9.07 -14.11 -3.70
C TYR A 114 -9.88 -14.59 -4.89
N PHE A 115 -9.25 -14.94 -5.99
CA PHE A 115 -9.91 -15.59 -7.09
C PHE A 115 -9.03 -16.64 -7.79
N SER A 116 -9.68 -17.71 -8.21
CA SER A 116 -9.09 -18.77 -9.00
C SER A 116 -10.13 -19.33 -9.96
N THR A 117 -9.69 -20.06 -10.97
CA THR A 117 -10.59 -20.72 -11.93
C THR A 117 -11.57 -21.68 -11.27
N LYS A 118 -11.15 -22.32 -10.14
CA LYS A 118 -11.99 -23.27 -9.43
C LYS A 118 -12.95 -22.63 -8.43
N SER A 119 -12.48 -21.60 -7.71
CA SER A 119 -13.22 -21.04 -6.56
C SER A 119 -14.03 -19.80 -6.92
N GLY A 120 -13.84 -19.25 -8.14
CA GLY A 120 -14.37 -17.95 -8.48
C GLY A 120 -13.75 -16.83 -7.62
N ARG A 121 -14.52 -15.77 -7.38
CA ARG A 121 -14.10 -14.62 -6.55
C ARG A 121 -14.66 -14.75 -5.15
N ILE A 122 -13.78 -14.65 -4.15
CA ILE A 122 -14.14 -14.76 -2.72
C ILE A 122 -13.53 -13.56 -2.00
N LYS A 123 -14.36 -12.72 -1.38
CA LYS A 123 -13.90 -11.60 -0.56
C LYS A 123 -13.20 -12.09 0.70
N PHE A 124 -12.21 -11.32 1.18
CA PHE A 124 -11.47 -11.67 2.40
C PHE A 124 -12.36 -11.71 3.66
N GLU A 125 -13.46 -10.98 3.67
CA GLU A 125 -14.45 -10.99 4.76
C GLU A 125 -15.23 -12.31 4.83
N SER A 126 -15.34 -13.03 3.72
CA SER A 126 -16.12 -14.27 3.64
C SER A 126 -15.59 -15.36 4.58
N LYS A 127 -16.50 -16.06 5.23
CA LYS A 127 -16.18 -17.27 6.00
C LYS A 127 -15.75 -18.45 5.11
N LYS A 128 -16.09 -18.39 3.82
CA LYS A 128 -15.74 -19.43 2.82
C LYS A 128 -14.33 -19.28 2.27
N LEU A 129 -13.58 -18.23 2.64
CA LEU A 129 -12.23 -18.01 2.15
C LEU A 129 -11.29 -19.10 2.68
N PRO A 130 -10.72 -19.94 1.82
CA PRO A 130 -9.79 -21.00 2.25
C PRO A 130 -8.50 -20.38 2.77
N SER A 131 -7.91 -20.97 3.82
CA SER A 131 -6.63 -20.51 4.39
C SER A 131 -6.58 -19.00 4.66
N LYS A 132 -7.68 -18.42 5.07
CA LYS A 132 -7.89 -16.96 5.26
C LYS A 132 -6.72 -16.29 5.98
N ARG A 133 -6.25 -16.85 7.10
CA ARG A 133 -5.14 -16.28 7.88
C ARG A 133 -3.85 -16.17 7.06
N LYS A 134 -3.52 -17.21 6.28
CA LYS A 134 -2.32 -17.21 5.42
C LYS A 134 -2.44 -16.19 4.30
N LEU A 135 -3.59 -16.08 3.65
CA LEU A 135 -3.84 -15.10 2.60
C LEU A 135 -3.76 -13.66 3.11
N ILE A 136 -4.27 -13.39 4.32
CA ILE A 136 -4.15 -12.08 4.97
C ILE A 136 -2.68 -11.73 5.25
N GLN A 137 -1.91 -12.69 5.79
CA GLN A 137 -0.48 -12.47 6.06
C GLN A 137 0.31 -12.23 4.78
N GLU A 138 0.02 -12.97 3.71
CA GLU A 138 0.66 -12.75 2.41
C GLU A 138 0.30 -11.39 1.81
N ALA A 139 -0.97 -11.01 1.86
CA ALA A 139 -1.41 -9.70 1.37
C ALA A 139 -0.68 -8.58 2.11
N LYS A 140 -0.63 -8.63 3.43
CA LYS A 140 0.11 -7.67 4.26
C LYS A 140 1.58 -7.59 3.86
N LYS A 141 2.26 -8.72 3.78
CA LYS A 141 3.70 -8.79 3.43
C LYS A 141 3.98 -8.23 2.05
N ASN A 142 3.21 -8.65 1.06
CA ASN A 142 3.42 -8.27 -0.35
C ASN A 142 3.21 -6.77 -0.56
N ILE A 143 2.15 -6.22 -0.01
CA ILE A 143 1.84 -4.80 -0.13
C ILE A 143 2.86 -3.95 0.64
N SER A 144 3.22 -4.34 1.86
CA SER A 144 4.22 -3.61 2.64
C SER A 144 5.57 -3.56 1.93
N ALA A 145 6.01 -4.67 1.33
CA ALA A 145 7.23 -4.72 0.53
C ALA A 145 7.17 -3.79 -0.69
N LYS A 146 6.02 -3.71 -1.36
CA LYS A 146 5.84 -2.78 -2.50
C LYS A 146 5.83 -1.32 -2.08
N LEU A 147 5.13 -0.99 -0.98
CA LEU A 147 5.07 0.38 -0.47
C LEU A 147 6.41 0.88 0.06
N SER A 148 7.27 -0.01 0.58
CA SER A 148 8.61 0.38 1.01
C SER A 148 9.49 0.86 -0.16
N MET A 149 9.23 0.41 -1.38
CA MET A 149 9.95 0.85 -2.59
C MET A 149 9.57 2.29 -2.99
N LEU A 150 8.39 2.78 -2.58
CA LEU A 150 7.95 4.14 -2.90
C LEU A 150 8.84 5.24 -2.29
N LYS A 151 9.54 4.94 -1.20
CA LYS A 151 10.49 5.87 -0.56
C LYS A 151 11.82 5.99 -1.30
N ASN A 152 12.11 5.06 -2.20
CA ASN A 152 13.40 4.97 -2.89
C ASN A 152 13.33 5.49 -4.34
N GLU A 153 12.19 6.05 -4.76
CA GLU A 153 12.00 6.72 -6.04
C GLU A 153 12.12 8.26 -5.90
#